data_d7b8f2ffa70f8d135d5dcdeb82b3dea9
#
_entry.id   d7b8f2ffa70f8d135d5dcdeb82b3dea9
#
_cell.length_a   1.000
_cell.length_b   1.000
_cell.length_c   1.000
_cell.angle_alpha   90.00
_cell.angle_beta   90.00
_cell.angle_gamma   90.00
#
_symmetry.space_group_name_H-M   'P 1'
#
loop_
_entity.id
_entity.type
_entity.pdbx_description
1 polymer ?
#
loop_
_entity_poly.entity_id
_entity_poly.type
_entity_poly.pdbx_seq_one_letter_code
_entity_poly.pdbx_strand_id
1 'polypeptide(L)'
;EETALIASIEGRRAEVDVRPPFPVTEGLYKKPTVVNNVETLAAASGILINGADKFSSVGNKKSAGTKLVCLDSFFNNPGVYEIDMGTPMKKIFNDIGGGYKEPVKAFQIGGPLGGVVPINEIDNLNLDFQEFTAKGFMLGHASVVSIPKDFSMTEYIHHLFEFSAEESCGKCFPGRLGSYRGKEMFDQAKSKTAKIPLKLLEELLVTMKKGCLCALCGAIPTPIQNILKYFGDEMKNDMVKDN
;
A
#
# COMPACT_ATOMS: atom_id res chain seq x y z
N GLU A 1 -3.46 9.93 -8.55
CA GLU A 1 -3.81 10.85 -7.47
C GLU A 1 -3.57 12.31 -7.88
N GLU A 2 -2.36 12.68 -8.29
CA GLU A 2 -1.99 14.06 -8.64
C GLU A 2 -2.86 14.68 -9.75
N THR A 3 -3.11 13.94 -10.85
CA THR A 3 -3.95 14.45 -11.94
C THR A 3 -5.43 14.48 -11.57
N ALA A 4 -5.90 13.55 -10.75
CA ALA A 4 -7.26 13.56 -10.22
C ALA A 4 -7.47 14.74 -9.24
N LEU A 5 -6.47 15.08 -8.44
CA LEU A 5 -6.49 16.27 -7.57
C LEU A 5 -6.57 17.56 -8.40
N ILE A 6 -5.77 17.68 -9.45
CA ILE A 6 -5.80 18.83 -10.39
C ILE A 6 -7.19 18.93 -11.02
N ALA A 7 -7.74 17.83 -11.53
CA ALA A 7 -9.08 17.80 -12.10
C ALA A 7 -10.16 18.26 -11.11
N SER A 8 -10.07 17.83 -9.85
CA SER A 8 -10.98 18.23 -8.79
C SER A 8 -10.91 19.74 -8.50
N ILE A 9 -9.70 20.31 -8.43
CA ILE A 9 -9.51 21.75 -8.22
C ILE A 9 -10.09 22.57 -9.38
N GLU A 10 -10.01 22.05 -10.61
CA GLU A 10 -10.58 22.66 -11.81
C GLU A 10 -12.10 22.50 -11.91
N GLY A 11 -12.76 21.84 -10.96
CA GLY A 11 -14.20 21.56 -11.00
C GLY A 11 -14.60 20.47 -11.99
N ARG A 12 -13.66 19.71 -12.50
CA ARG A 12 -13.89 18.51 -13.32
C ARG A 12 -14.06 17.27 -12.43
N ARG A 13 -14.57 16.18 -13.00
CA ARG A 13 -14.60 14.89 -12.33
C ARG A 13 -13.17 14.49 -11.93
N ALA A 14 -12.99 14.10 -10.67
CA ALA A 14 -11.71 13.65 -10.12
C ALA A 14 -11.33 12.27 -10.67
N GLU A 15 -10.77 12.23 -11.86
CA GLU A 15 -10.29 11.02 -12.52
C GLU A 15 -8.86 11.22 -13.05
N VAL A 16 -8.14 10.11 -13.26
CA VAL A 16 -6.77 10.16 -13.75
C VAL A 16 -6.71 10.67 -15.19
N ASP A 17 -5.79 11.60 -15.49
CA ASP A 17 -5.44 11.98 -16.84
C ASP A 17 -4.24 11.16 -17.35
N VAL A 18 -4.24 10.90 -18.65
CA VAL A 18 -3.14 10.17 -19.32
C VAL A 18 -1.90 11.06 -19.38
N ARG A 19 -0.74 10.47 -19.13
CA ARG A 19 0.56 11.14 -19.23
C ARG A 19 1.38 10.54 -20.37
N PRO A 20 2.12 11.32 -21.20
CA PRO A 20 2.26 12.78 -21.21
C PRO A 20 0.99 13.54 -21.68
N PRO A 21 0.83 14.83 -21.36
CA PRO A 21 1.78 15.68 -20.63
C PRO A 21 1.81 15.38 -19.14
N PHE A 22 2.96 15.65 -18.49
CA PHE A 22 3.10 15.57 -17.04
C PHE A 22 2.68 16.90 -16.39
N PRO A 23 2.18 16.90 -15.14
CA PRO A 23 1.76 18.13 -14.46
C PRO A 23 2.84 19.22 -14.41
N VAL A 24 4.12 18.85 -14.35
CA VAL A 24 5.23 19.81 -14.38
C VAL A 24 5.30 20.59 -15.70
N THR A 25 4.75 20.05 -16.76
CA THR A 25 4.67 20.71 -18.07
C THR A 25 3.31 21.37 -18.27
N GLU A 26 2.23 20.62 -18.00
CA GLU A 26 0.86 21.06 -18.18
C GLU A 26 -0.02 20.45 -17.07
N GLY A 27 -0.22 21.20 -15.99
CA GLY A 27 -1.00 20.83 -14.83
C GLY A 27 -2.24 21.71 -14.65
N LEU A 28 -2.38 22.31 -13.46
CA LEU A 28 -3.54 23.14 -13.08
C LEU A 28 -3.74 24.30 -14.05
N TYR A 29 -4.95 24.37 -14.64
CA TYR A 29 -5.32 25.34 -15.68
C TYR A 29 -4.32 25.38 -16.82
N LYS A 30 -3.78 24.21 -17.19
CA LYS A 30 -2.75 24.06 -18.25
C LYS A 30 -1.46 24.84 -17.98
N LYS A 31 -1.17 25.13 -16.74
CA LYS A 31 0.07 25.77 -16.31
C LYS A 31 1.04 24.74 -15.74
N PRO A 32 2.36 24.96 -15.82
CA PRO A 32 3.33 24.13 -15.10
C PRO A 32 3.00 24.06 -13.62
N THR A 33 2.82 22.86 -13.10
CA THR A 33 2.34 22.62 -11.74
C THR A 33 3.20 21.57 -11.05
N VAL A 34 3.66 21.86 -9.84
CA VAL A 34 4.36 20.93 -8.96
C VAL A 34 3.36 20.36 -7.95
N VAL A 35 3.30 19.04 -7.87
CA VAL A 35 2.50 18.30 -6.88
C VAL A 35 3.46 17.51 -6.01
N ASN A 36 3.47 17.77 -4.70
CA ASN A 36 4.31 17.10 -3.73
C ASN A 36 3.49 16.52 -2.57
N ASN A 37 4.00 15.44 -1.99
CA ASN A 37 3.47 14.90 -0.74
C ASN A 37 3.67 15.93 0.40
N VAL A 38 2.71 16.00 1.33
CA VAL A 38 2.72 16.94 2.47
C VAL A 38 3.96 16.72 3.36
N GLU A 39 4.34 15.47 3.60
CA GLU A 39 5.54 15.15 4.39
C GLU A 39 6.82 15.66 3.70
N THR A 40 6.89 15.57 2.37
CA THR A 40 8.00 16.16 1.58
C THR A 40 8.06 17.69 1.74
N LEU A 41 6.91 18.38 1.71
CA LEU A 41 6.87 19.83 1.90
C LEU A 41 7.27 20.24 3.32
N ALA A 42 6.83 19.47 4.31
CA ALA A 42 7.22 19.69 5.71
C ALA A 42 8.74 19.49 5.91
N ALA A 43 9.29 18.41 5.35
CA ALA A 43 10.72 18.12 5.38
C ALA A 43 11.54 19.23 4.66
N ALA A 44 11.09 19.70 3.49
CA ALA A 44 11.75 20.78 2.76
C ALA A 44 11.84 22.07 3.58
N SER A 45 10.78 22.43 4.28
CA SER A 45 10.77 23.59 5.19
C SER A 45 11.79 23.41 6.33
N GLY A 46 11.85 22.25 6.93
CA GLY A 46 12.81 21.90 7.97
C GLY A 46 14.26 21.96 7.48
N ILE A 47 14.53 21.51 6.25
CA ILE A 47 15.85 21.55 5.62
C ILE A 47 16.30 23.00 5.38
N LEU A 48 15.40 23.85 4.88
CA LEU A 48 15.70 25.27 4.63
C LEU A 48 16.05 26.02 5.92
N ILE A 49 15.41 25.68 7.03
CA ILE A 49 15.64 26.33 8.33
C ILE A 49 16.90 25.80 9.01
N ASN A 50 17.09 24.47 9.00
CA ASN A 50 18.10 23.81 9.83
C ASN A 50 19.36 23.38 9.07
N GLY A 51 19.34 23.45 7.75
CA GLY A 51 20.43 23.02 6.85
C GLY A 51 20.32 21.56 6.41
N ALA A 52 20.89 21.29 5.23
CA ALA A 52 20.86 19.97 4.61
C ALA A 52 21.70 18.93 5.39
N ASP A 53 22.79 19.34 5.99
CA ASP A 53 23.67 18.43 6.75
C ASP A 53 22.96 17.85 7.97
N LYS A 54 22.14 18.66 8.65
CA LYS A 54 21.35 18.19 9.78
C LYS A 54 20.32 17.14 9.35
N PHE A 55 19.64 17.37 8.24
CA PHE A 55 18.68 16.40 7.70
C PHE A 55 19.36 15.10 7.25
N SER A 56 20.47 15.19 6.54
CA SER A 56 21.22 14.05 6.03
C SER A 56 21.95 13.24 7.11
N SER A 57 22.18 13.84 8.30
CA SER A 57 22.76 13.13 9.44
C SER A 57 21.79 12.17 10.15
N VAL A 58 20.48 12.27 9.85
CA VAL A 58 19.43 11.40 10.38
C VAL A 58 19.07 10.37 9.32
N GLY A 59 18.79 9.14 9.75
CA GLY A 59 18.45 8.05 8.85
C GLY A 59 19.69 7.31 8.33
N ASN A 60 19.58 6.74 7.13
CA ASN A 60 20.68 6.05 6.47
C ASN A 60 21.08 6.73 5.14
N LYS A 61 22.19 6.28 4.52
CA LYS A 61 22.73 6.90 3.29
C LYS A 61 21.75 6.92 2.10
N LYS A 62 20.77 6.02 2.08
CA LYS A 62 19.82 5.87 0.96
C LYS A 62 18.45 6.47 1.28
N SER A 63 18.11 6.56 2.57
CA SER A 63 16.86 7.09 3.10
C SER A 63 17.19 8.00 4.27
N ALA A 64 17.48 9.27 4.00
CA ALA A 64 17.79 10.27 5.01
C ALA A 64 16.52 10.86 5.63
N GLY A 65 16.64 11.39 6.84
CA GLY A 65 15.57 12.05 7.58
C GLY A 65 14.70 11.06 8.36
N THR A 66 13.49 11.52 8.65
CA THR A 66 12.50 10.80 9.45
C THR A 66 11.30 10.38 8.61
N LYS A 67 10.46 9.53 9.16
CA LYS A 67 9.18 9.09 8.60
C LYS A 67 8.12 9.04 9.68
N LEU A 68 6.93 9.52 9.39
CA LEU A 68 5.78 9.30 10.26
C LEU A 68 5.29 7.86 10.12
N VAL A 69 5.26 7.13 11.24
CA VAL A 69 4.74 5.76 11.34
C VAL A 69 3.49 5.78 12.20
N CYS A 70 2.38 5.29 11.65
CA CYS A 70 1.13 5.18 12.37
C CYS A 70 0.92 3.72 12.81
N LEU A 71 0.82 3.49 14.11
CA LEU A 71 0.54 2.19 14.72
C LEU A 71 -0.94 2.12 15.12
N ASP A 72 -1.62 1.05 14.74
CA ASP A 72 -3.05 0.86 14.97
C ASP A 72 -3.39 0.49 16.43
N SER A 73 -4.67 0.25 16.69
CA SER A 73 -5.19 -0.06 18.03
C SER A 73 -4.79 -1.43 18.57
N PHE A 74 -4.19 -2.31 17.76
CA PHE A 74 -3.66 -3.60 18.21
C PHE A 74 -2.35 -3.47 18.98
N PHE A 75 -1.62 -2.38 18.80
CA PHE A 75 -0.45 -2.09 19.62
C PHE A 75 -0.86 -1.63 21.02
N ASN A 76 -0.01 -1.92 22.02
CA ASN A 76 -0.23 -1.41 23.38
C ASN A 76 -0.17 0.12 23.43
N ASN A 77 0.71 0.71 22.63
CA ASN A 77 0.85 2.16 22.45
C ASN A 77 0.49 2.54 21.01
N PRO A 78 -0.82 2.68 20.67
CA PRO A 78 -1.22 3.13 19.34
C PRO A 78 -0.95 4.62 19.19
N GLY A 79 -0.67 5.07 17.96
CA GLY A 79 -0.43 6.49 17.69
C GLY A 79 0.40 6.75 16.45
N VAL A 80 0.75 8.02 16.24
CA VAL A 80 1.63 8.46 15.16
C VAL A 80 2.97 8.88 15.76
N TYR A 81 4.04 8.30 15.25
CA TYR A 81 5.39 8.50 15.74
C TYR A 81 6.31 8.98 14.62
N GLU A 82 7.12 9.98 14.90
CA GLU A 82 8.21 10.37 14.00
C GLU A 82 9.44 9.50 14.31
N ILE A 83 9.89 8.76 13.32
CA ILE A 83 10.92 7.72 13.45
C ILE A 83 12.03 7.98 12.42
N ASP A 84 13.28 7.85 12.86
CA ASP A 84 14.44 7.93 11.97
C ASP A 84 14.39 6.80 10.93
N MET A 85 14.60 7.16 9.66
CA MET A 85 14.75 6.17 8.60
C MET A 85 15.89 5.20 8.93
N GLY A 86 15.72 3.93 8.56
CA GLY A 86 16.67 2.87 8.90
C GLY A 86 16.46 2.25 10.28
N THR A 87 15.53 2.73 11.09
CA THR A 87 15.20 2.10 12.37
C THR A 87 14.62 0.69 12.16
N PRO A 88 15.08 -0.34 12.89
CA PRO A 88 14.53 -1.68 12.78
C PRO A 88 13.03 -1.72 13.10
N MET A 89 12.22 -2.37 12.23
CA MET A 89 10.78 -2.50 12.44
C MET A 89 10.45 -3.19 13.77
N LYS A 90 11.27 -4.18 14.17
CA LYS A 90 11.15 -4.82 15.48
C LYS A 90 11.21 -3.82 16.63
N LYS A 91 12.15 -2.86 16.57
CA LYS A 91 12.28 -1.83 17.60
C LYS A 91 11.06 -0.90 17.62
N ILE A 92 10.56 -0.52 16.45
CA ILE A 92 9.36 0.30 16.33
C ILE A 92 8.16 -0.41 16.96
N PHE A 93 7.99 -1.70 16.67
CA PHE A 93 6.82 -2.46 17.12
C PHE A 93 6.89 -2.83 18.61
N ASN A 94 8.06 -3.24 19.09
CA ASN A 94 8.21 -3.71 20.47
C ASN A 94 8.47 -2.56 21.45
N ASP A 95 9.42 -1.65 21.14
CA ASP A 95 9.84 -0.64 22.11
C ASP A 95 8.89 0.58 22.07
N ILE A 96 8.54 1.07 20.87
CA ILE A 96 7.68 2.24 20.72
C ILE A 96 6.22 1.84 20.81
N GLY A 97 5.79 0.85 20.01
CA GLY A 97 4.44 0.31 20.00
C GLY A 97 4.09 -0.50 21.27
N GLY A 98 5.09 -0.89 22.07
CA GLY A 98 4.89 -1.66 23.29
C GLY A 98 4.45 -3.13 23.07
N GLY A 99 4.65 -3.66 21.84
CA GLY A 99 4.16 -4.97 21.45
C GLY A 99 2.66 -4.99 21.18
N TYR A 100 2.07 -6.18 21.07
CA TYR A 100 0.70 -6.41 20.60
C TYR A 100 -0.21 -6.84 21.74
N LYS A 101 -1.45 -6.37 21.73
CA LYS A 101 -2.51 -6.77 22.69
C LYS A 101 -2.99 -8.20 22.46
N GLU A 102 -2.99 -8.64 21.19
CA GLU A 102 -3.47 -9.94 20.75
C GLU A 102 -2.52 -10.55 19.71
N PRO A 103 -2.56 -11.87 19.49
CA PRO A 103 -1.71 -12.51 18.49
C PRO A 103 -1.99 -11.99 17.08
N VAL A 104 -0.93 -11.57 16.38
CA VAL A 104 -0.94 -11.04 15.01
C VAL A 104 -0.19 -12.01 14.10
N LYS A 105 -0.64 -12.23 12.86
CA LYS A 105 0.06 -13.04 11.87
C LYS A 105 0.78 -12.25 10.80
N ALA A 106 0.30 -11.04 10.52
CA ALA A 106 0.88 -10.16 9.51
C ALA A 106 0.51 -8.70 9.77
N PHE A 107 1.16 -7.81 9.04
CA PHE A 107 0.87 -6.38 9.03
C PHE A 107 0.73 -5.90 7.59
N GLN A 108 -0.31 -5.13 7.29
CA GLN A 108 -0.31 -4.32 6.10
C GLN A 108 0.36 -2.98 6.39
N ILE A 109 1.43 -2.70 5.68
CA ILE A 109 2.25 -1.50 5.90
C ILE A 109 2.16 -0.62 4.66
N GLY A 110 1.82 0.66 4.85
CA GLY A 110 1.78 1.65 3.78
C GLY A 110 0.41 1.88 3.13
N GLY A 111 -0.65 1.50 3.80
CA GLY A 111 -2.04 1.64 3.35
C GLY A 111 -2.55 0.43 2.55
N PRO A 112 -3.79 0.51 1.99
CA PRO A 112 -4.42 -0.61 1.29
C PRO A 112 -3.61 -1.15 0.11
N LEU A 113 -2.75 -0.33 -0.48
CA LEU A 113 -1.86 -0.70 -1.60
C LEU A 113 -0.46 -1.10 -1.12
N GLY A 114 -0.19 -1.01 0.18
CA GLY A 114 1.08 -1.36 0.80
C GLY A 114 1.31 -2.86 0.88
N GLY A 115 2.53 -3.26 1.26
CA GLY A 115 2.87 -4.67 1.39
C GLY A 115 2.18 -5.35 2.59
N VAL A 116 1.78 -6.61 2.43
CA VAL A 116 1.40 -7.47 3.56
C VAL A 116 2.63 -8.24 4.01
N VAL A 117 3.15 -7.87 5.17
CA VAL A 117 4.39 -8.39 5.75
C VAL A 117 4.06 -9.41 6.82
N PRO A 118 4.45 -10.69 6.69
CA PRO A 118 4.28 -11.69 7.74
C PRO A 118 5.06 -11.32 9.00
N ILE A 119 4.56 -11.70 10.16
CA ILE A 119 5.19 -11.35 11.44
C ILE A 119 6.65 -11.82 11.54
N ASN A 120 6.99 -12.97 10.95
CA ASN A 120 8.35 -13.52 10.94
C ASN A 120 9.34 -12.74 10.05
N GLU A 121 8.84 -11.90 9.13
CA GLU A 121 9.68 -11.05 8.28
C GLU A 121 9.99 -9.68 8.93
N ILE A 122 9.21 -9.27 9.93
CA ILE A 122 9.36 -7.97 10.61
C ILE A 122 10.75 -7.80 11.23
N ASP A 123 11.28 -8.86 11.84
CA ASP A 123 12.61 -8.84 12.48
C ASP A 123 13.76 -8.61 11.48
N ASN A 124 13.50 -8.82 10.20
CA ASN A 124 14.45 -8.73 9.10
C ASN A 124 14.26 -7.45 8.25
N LEU A 125 13.47 -6.49 8.72
CA LEU A 125 13.17 -5.25 8.02
C LEU A 125 13.54 -4.03 8.85
N ASN A 126 14.09 -3.03 8.17
CA ASN A 126 14.24 -1.69 8.73
C ASN A 126 13.24 -0.75 8.04
N LEU A 127 12.94 0.38 8.65
CA LEU A 127 12.10 1.44 8.09
C LEU A 127 12.84 2.08 6.90
N ASP A 128 12.80 1.42 5.75
CA ASP A 128 13.56 1.81 4.56
C ASP A 128 12.82 1.41 3.28
N PHE A 129 12.65 2.35 2.35
CA PHE A 129 11.93 2.12 1.09
C PHE A 129 12.57 1.05 0.21
N GLN A 130 13.90 1.06 0.13
CA GLN A 130 14.63 0.14 -0.75
C GLN A 130 14.65 -1.28 -0.18
N GLU A 131 14.76 -1.39 1.15
CA GLU A 131 14.76 -2.68 1.82
C GLU A 131 13.40 -3.38 1.70
N PHE A 132 12.30 -2.64 1.92
CA PHE A 132 10.95 -3.15 1.67
C PHE A 132 10.78 -3.60 0.23
N THR A 133 11.18 -2.77 -0.74
CA THR A 133 11.10 -3.09 -2.17
C THR A 133 11.94 -4.32 -2.53
N ALA A 134 13.16 -4.45 -2.01
CA ALA A 134 14.03 -5.59 -2.27
C ALA A 134 13.45 -6.92 -1.78
N LYS A 135 12.61 -6.89 -0.73
CA LYS A 135 11.89 -8.07 -0.22
C LYS A 135 10.51 -8.28 -0.86
N GLY A 136 10.11 -7.43 -1.80
CA GLY A 136 8.83 -7.52 -2.51
C GLY A 136 7.67 -6.93 -1.73
N PHE A 137 7.95 -6.06 -0.76
CA PHE A 137 6.95 -5.29 -0.03
C PHE A 137 6.95 -3.83 -0.48
N MET A 138 5.99 -3.06 0.00
CA MET A 138 5.91 -1.62 -0.22
C MET A 138 5.73 -0.91 1.14
N LEU A 139 6.61 0.02 1.46
CA LEU A 139 6.52 0.81 2.69
C LEU A 139 5.41 1.86 2.62
N GLY A 140 5.16 2.42 1.43
CA GLY A 140 4.13 3.44 1.21
C GLY A 140 4.25 4.62 2.19
N HIS A 141 3.13 5.00 2.79
CA HIS A 141 3.09 6.06 3.80
C HIS A 141 3.38 5.58 5.23
N ALA A 142 3.77 4.30 5.41
CA ALA A 142 4.19 3.70 6.68
C ALA A 142 3.11 3.63 7.79
N SER A 143 1.82 3.70 7.47
CA SER A 143 0.81 3.25 8.43
C SER A 143 0.81 1.74 8.52
N VAL A 144 0.55 1.23 9.71
CA VAL A 144 0.57 -0.19 10.03
C VAL A 144 -0.82 -0.61 10.45
N VAL A 145 -1.37 -1.60 9.75
CA VAL A 145 -2.64 -2.26 10.10
C VAL A 145 -2.32 -3.71 10.46
N SER A 146 -2.62 -4.09 11.69
CA SER A 146 -2.37 -5.43 12.22
C SER A 146 -3.43 -6.40 11.69
N ILE A 147 -2.99 -7.58 11.26
CA ILE A 147 -3.88 -8.66 10.83
C ILE A 147 -3.88 -9.73 11.93
N PRO A 148 -5.01 -9.90 12.67
CA PRO A 148 -5.12 -10.88 13.74
C PRO A 148 -4.82 -12.30 13.27
N LYS A 149 -4.31 -13.14 14.17
CA LYS A 149 -3.92 -14.51 13.85
C LYS A 149 -5.06 -15.32 13.21
N ASP A 150 -6.27 -15.13 13.69
CA ASP A 150 -7.44 -15.90 13.28
C ASP A 150 -8.25 -15.24 12.15
N PHE A 151 -7.82 -14.07 11.64
CA PHE A 151 -8.51 -13.39 10.55
C PHE A 151 -8.24 -14.11 9.20
N SER A 152 -9.28 -14.36 8.41
CA SER A 152 -9.16 -15.06 7.12
C SER A 152 -8.43 -14.23 6.07
N MET A 153 -7.39 -14.80 5.43
CA MET A 153 -6.71 -14.13 4.32
C MET A 153 -7.58 -14.07 3.05
N THR A 154 -8.49 -14.99 2.86
CA THR A 154 -9.52 -14.91 1.80
C THR A 154 -10.39 -13.67 1.99
N GLU A 155 -10.83 -13.42 3.23
CA GLU A 155 -11.61 -12.23 3.57
C GLU A 155 -10.79 -10.94 3.44
N TYR A 156 -9.51 -11.00 3.78
CA TYR A 156 -8.62 -9.84 3.65
C TYR A 156 -8.43 -9.43 2.18
N ILE A 157 -8.21 -10.39 1.26
CA ILE A 157 -8.12 -10.11 -0.18
C ILE A 157 -9.45 -9.58 -0.71
N HIS A 158 -10.58 -10.14 -0.26
CA HIS A 158 -11.90 -9.62 -0.60
C HIS A 158 -12.00 -8.12 -0.26
N HIS A 159 -11.64 -7.74 0.97
CA HIS A 159 -11.65 -6.34 1.41
C HIS A 159 -10.75 -5.44 0.55
N LEU A 160 -9.56 -5.90 0.15
CA LEU A 160 -8.68 -5.14 -0.73
C LEU A 160 -9.31 -4.88 -2.12
N PHE A 161 -9.97 -5.87 -2.69
CA PHE A 161 -10.69 -5.69 -3.95
C PHE A 161 -11.94 -4.82 -3.80
N GLU A 162 -12.69 -4.98 -2.72
CA GLU A 162 -13.86 -4.15 -2.39
C GLU A 162 -13.47 -2.68 -2.27
N PHE A 163 -12.46 -2.37 -1.47
CA PHE A 163 -11.87 -1.03 -1.37
C PHE A 163 -11.47 -0.49 -2.76
N SER A 164 -10.78 -1.29 -3.57
CA SER A 164 -10.36 -0.86 -4.90
C SER A 164 -11.52 -0.63 -5.86
N ALA A 165 -12.60 -1.41 -5.74
CA ALA A 165 -13.79 -1.26 -6.56
C ALA A 165 -14.58 0.02 -6.20
N GLU A 166 -14.68 0.34 -4.91
CA GLU A 166 -15.37 1.52 -4.40
C GLU A 166 -14.61 2.81 -4.70
N GLU A 167 -13.28 2.80 -4.54
CA GLU A 167 -12.43 3.97 -4.71
C GLU A 167 -11.95 4.19 -6.17
N SER A 168 -12.23 3.27 -7.07
CA SER A 168 -11.85 3.40 -8.48
C SER A 168 -12.54 4.58 -9.13
N CYS A 169 -11.76 5.50 -9.76
CA CYS A 169 -12.33 6.59 -10.55
C CYS A 169 -13.09 6.11 -11.82
N GLY A 170 -12.95 4.83 -12.20
CA GLY A 170 -13.61 4.21 -13.34
C GLY A 170 -13.03 4.53 -14.71
N LYS A 171 -11.94 5.31 -14.81
CA LYS A 171 -11.35 5.74 -16.09
C LYS A 171 -10.79 4.59 -16.91
N CYS A 172 -9.91 3.77 -16.34
CA CYS A 172 -9.29 2.67 -17.05
C CYS A 172 -10.04 1.35 -16.83
N PHE A 173 -10.08 0.49 -17.87
CA PHE A 173 -10.77 -0.80 -17.82
C PHE A 173 -10.24 -1.72 -16.71
N PRO A 174 -8.92 -1.93 -16.54
CA PRO A 174 -8.44 -2.83 -15.51
C PRO A 174 -8.75 -2.33 -14.10
N GLY A 175 -8.75 -1.02 -13.87
CA GLY A 175 -9.15 -0.45 -12.59
C GLY A 175 -10.65 -0.60 -12.32
N ARG A 176 -11.50 -0.27 -13.31
CA ARG A 176 -12.96 -0.33 -13.16
C ARG A 176 -13.50 -1.75 -13.10
N LEU A 177 -13.16 -2.59 -14.11
CA LEU A 177 -13.70 -3.93 -14.23
C LEU A 177 -12.88 -4.96 -13.46
N GLY A 178 -11.54 -4.77 -13.38
CA GLY A 178 -10.66 -5.71 -12.72
C GLY A 178 -10.87 -5.76 -11.20
N SER A 179 -11.07 -4.59 -10.56
CA SER A 179 -11.36 -4.55 -9.12
C SER A 179 -12.70 -5.22 -8.80
N TYR A 180 -13.76 -4.96 -9.60
CA TYR A 180 -15.04 -5.63 -9.47
C TYR A 180 -14.94 -7.13 -9.71
N ARG A 181 -14.21 -7.55 -10.76
CA ARG A 181 -14.04 -8.98 -11.04
C ARG A 181 -13.29 -9.70 -9.92
N GLY A 182 -12.26 -9.06 -9.36
CA GLY A 182 -11.58 -9.58 -8.18
C GLY A 182 -12.54 -9.74 -7.00
N LYS A 183 -13.33 -8.68 -6.69
CA LYS A 183 -14.35 -8.72 -5.64
C LYS A 183 -15.34 -9.87 -5.83
N GLU A 184 -15.93 -10.03 -7.03
CA GLU A 184 -16.87 -11.11 -7.35
C GLU A 184 -16.29 -12.51 -7.10
N MET A 185 -15.03 -12.75 -7.50
CA MET A 185 -14.37 -14.05 -7.29
C MET A 185 -14.28 -14.37 -5.79
N PHE A 186 -13.97 -13.39 -4.96
CA PHE A 186 -13.88 -13.57 -3.53
C PHE A 186 -15.24 -13.57 -2.83
N ASP A 187 -16.26 -12.86 -3.31
CA ASP A 187 -17.65 -12.97 -2.87
C ASP A 187 -18.19 -14.40 -3.06
N GLN A 188 -17.92 -15.00 -4.23
CA GLN A 188 -18.31 -16.38 -4.53
C GLN A 188 -17.60 -17.39 -3.61
N ALA A 189 -16.32 -17.19 -3.31
CA ALA A 189 -15.59 -18.03 -2.37
C ALA A 189 -16.12 -17.91 -0.94
N LYS A 190 -16.38 -16.70 -0.46
CA LYS A 190 -16.98 -16.44 0.87
C LYS A 190 -18.35 -17.07 1.01
N SER A 191 -19.20 -16.98 -0.01
CA SER A 191 -20.52 -17.60 -0.03
C SER A 191 -20.50 -19.11 -0.34
N LYS A 192 -19.32 -19.69 -0.59
CA LYS A 192 -19.10 -21.09 -0.96
C LYS A 192 -19.85 -21.54 -2.22
N THR A 193 -20.16 -20.59 -3.10
CA THR A 193 -20.83 -20.86 -4.38
C THR A 193 -19.86 -21.28 -5.47
N ALA A 194 -18.62 -20.79 -5.42
CA ALA A 194 -17.52 -21.20 -6.30
C ALA A 194 -16.17 -21.06 -5.59
N LYS A 195 -15.18 -21.80 -6.07
CA LYS A 195 -13.78 -21.62 -5.65
C LYS A 195 -13.08 -20.59 -6.54
N ILE A 196 -12.05 -19.95 -6.01
CA ILE A 196 -11.25 -18.97 -6.74
C ILE A 196 -10.35 -19.69 -7.75
N PRO A 197 -10.50 -19.44 -9.08
CA PRO A 197 -9.59 -20.00 -10.08
C PRO A 197 -8.24 -19.27 -9.99
N LEU A 198 -7.21 -19.95 -9.50
CA LEU A 198 -5.92 -19.31 -9.18
C LEU A 198 -5.27 -18.69 -10.43
N LYS A 199 -5.28 -19.40 -11.56
CA LYS A 199 -4.72 -18.91 -12.82
C LYS A 199 -5.42 -17.62 -13.28
N LEU A 200 -6.76 -17.60 -13.23
CA LEU A 200 -7.53 -16.41 -13.61
C LEU A 200 -7.23 -15.22 -12.67
N LEU A 201 -7.07 -15.49 -11.37
CA LEU A 201 -6.66 -14.46 -10.41
C LEU A 201 -5.28 -13.90 -10.75
N GLU A 202 -4.30 -14.75 -11.04
CA GLU A 202 -2.95 -14.31 -11.43
C GLU A 202 -2.95 -13.48 -12.73
N GLU A 203 -3.71 -13.91 -13.74
CA GLU A 203 -3.87 -13.17 -15.00
C GLU A 203 -4.54 -11.80 -14.77
N LEU A 204 -5.55 -11.74 -13.88
CA LEU A 204 -6.19 -10.50 -13.47
C LEU A 204 -5.20 -9.55 -12.81
N LEU A 205 -4.41 -10.04 -11.84
CA LEU A 205 -3.40 -9.24 -11.13
C LEU A 205 -2.33 -8.69 -12.09
N VAL A 206 -1.87 -9.51 -13.05
CA VAL A 206 -0.93 -9.07 -14.09
C VAL A 206 -1.55 -7.99 -14.98
N THR A 207 -2.81 -8.16 -15.38
CA THR A 207 -3.54 -7.19 -16.21
C THR A 207 -3.72 -5.86 -15.47
N MET A 208 -4.10 -5.89 -14.20
CA MET A 208 -4.23 -4.69 -13.37
C MET A 208 -2.89 -3.97 -13.21
N LYS A 209 -1.82 -4.71 -12.89
CA LYS A 209 -0.47 -4.15 -12.71
C LYS A 209 0.04 -3.43 -13.96
N LYS A 210 -0.22 -3.97 -15.14
CA LYS A 210 0.30 -3.44 -16.42
C LYS A 210 -0.62 -2.44 -17.09
N GLY A 211 -1.94 -2.55 -16.88
CA GLY A 211 -2.93 -1.81 -17.67
C GLY A 211 -3.62 -0.67 -16.92
N CYS A 212 -3.46 -0.56 -15.60
CA CYS A 212 -4.03 0.57 -14.85
C CYS A 212 -3.25 1.86 -15.10
N LEU A 213 -3.97 2.97 -15.26
CA LEU A 213 -3.37 4.30 -15.49
C LEU A 213 -2.77 4.92 -14.21
N CYS A 214 -3.16 4.44 -13.04
CA CYS A 214 -2.72 4.97 -11.75
C CYS A 214 -2.38 3.85 -10.77
N ALA A 215 -1.70 4.21 -9.69
CA ALA A 215 -1.28 3.28 -8.66
C ALA A 215 -2.44 2.69 -7.84
N LEU A 216 -3.62 3.32 -7.76
CA LEU A 216 -4.71 2.78 -6.95
C LEU A 216 -4.98 1.31 -7.27
N CYS A 217 -5.37 1.01 -8.50
CA CYS A 217 -5.64 -0.38 -8.90
C CYS A 217 -4.39 -1.10 -9.46
N GLY A 218 -3.37 -0.35 -9.91
CA GLY A 218 -2.11 -0.92 -10.41
C GLY A 218 -1.18 -1.46 -9.34
N ALA A 219 -1.31 -1.01 -8.09
CA ALA A 219 -0.52 -1.50 -6.96
C ALA A 219 -1.23 -2.57 -6.10
N ILE A 220 -2.56 -2.72 -6.22
CA ILE A 220 -3.32 -3.73 -5.48
C ILE A 220 -2.80 -5.18 -5.66
N PRO A 221 -2.20 -5.55 -6.80
CA PRO A 221 -1.55 -6.85 -6.93
C PRO A 221 -0.45 -7.12 -5.90
N THR A 222 0.22 -6.10 -5.39
CA THR A 222 1.35 -6.27 -4.46
C THR A 222 0.91 -6.93 -3.15
N PRO A 223 -0.02 -6.38 -2.35
CA PRO A 223 -0.47 -7.03 -1.12
C PRO A 223 -1.12 -8.39 -1.38
N ILE A 224 -1.86 -8.55 -2.47
CA ILE A 224 -2.49 -9.84 -2.81
C ILE A 224 -1.42 -10.89 -3.13
N GLN A 225 -0.39 -10.56 -3.91
CA GLN A 225 0.73 -11.46 -4.19
C GLN A 225 1.53 -11.81 -2.94
N ASN A 226 1.69 -10.88 -1.99
CA ASN A 226 2.29 -11.18 -0.70
C ASN A 226 1.44 -12.20 0.07
N ILE A 227 0.12 -12.02 0.12
CA ILE A 227 -0.78 -12.96 0.79
C ILE A 227 -0.72 -14.34 0.14
N LEU A 228 -0.81 -14.43 -1.18
CA LEU A 228 -0.71 -15.70 -1.91
C LEU A 228 0.61 -16.42 -1.64
N LYS A 229 1.72 -15.67 -1.58
CA LYS A 229 3.06 -16.21 -1.33
C LYS A 229 3.21 -16.78 0.09
N TYR A 230 2.76 -16.05 1.09
CA TYR A 230 3.05 -16.37 2.50
C TYR A 230 1.91 -17.11 3.21
N PHE A 231 0.68 -16.97 2.72
CA PHE A 231 -0.53 -17.52 3.34
C PHE A 231 -1.37 -18.36 2.36
N GLY A 232 -0.83 -18.71 1.19
CA GLY A 232 -1.53 -19.52 0.19
C GLY A 232 -2.00 -20.87 0.72
N ASP A 233 -1.28 -21.46 1.69
CA ASP A 233 -1.66 -22.72 2.30
C ASP A 233 -2.96 -22.62 3.12
N GLU A 234 -3.19 -21.50 3.79
CA GLU A 234 -4.43 -21.19 4.52
C GLU A 234 -5.64 -21.14 3.57
N MET A 235 -5.42 -20.71 2.34
CA MET A 235 -6.47 -20.46 1.34
C MET A 235 -6.71 -21.64 0.39
N LYS A 236 -6.02 -22.79 0.55
CA LYS A 236 -6.12 -23.95 -0.38
C LYS A 236 -7.55 -24.47 -0.58
N ASN A 237 -8.38 -24.41 0.46
CA ASN A 237 -9.75 -24.88 0.38
C ASN A 237 -10.66 -23.96 -0.45
N ASP A 238 -10.30 -22.68 -0.52
CA ASP A 238 -11.06 -21.65 -1.23
C ASP A 238 -10.61 -21.49 -2.69
N MET A 239 -9.49 -22.13 -3.05
CA MET A 239 -8.88 -22.02 -4.37
C MET A 239 -8.98 -23.32 -5.15
N VAL A 240 -9.00 -23.21 -6.49
CA VAL A 240 -8.84 -24.31 -7.43
C VAL A 240 -7.67 -24.01 -8.37
N LYS A 241 -6.80 -25.02 -8.55
CA LYS A 241 -5.78 -24.99 -9.60
C LYS A 241 -6.45 -25.46 -10.87
N ASP A 242 -6.48 -24.62 -11.90
CA ASP A 242 -6.89 -25.07 -13.23
C ASP A 242 -5.85 -26.07 -13.74
N ASN A 243 -6.34 -27.23 -14.21
CA ASN A 243 -5.50 -28.25 -14.83
C ASN A 243 -4.97 -27.78 -16.19
#